data_4e13894cfa0b2e08882f63a0c7d1a95a
#
_entry.id   4e13894cfa0b2e08882f63a0c7d1a95a
#
_cell.length_a   1.000
_cell.length_b   1.000
_cell.length_c   1.000
_cell.angle_alpha   90.00
_cell.angle_beta   90.00
_cell.angle_gamma   90.00
#
_symmetry.space_group_name_H-M   'P 1'
#
loop_
_entity.id
_entity.type
_entity.pdbx_description
1 polymer ?
#
loop_
_entity_poly.entity_id
_entity_poly.type
_entity_poly.pdbx_seq_one_letter_code
_entity_poly.pdbx_strand_id
1 'polypeptide(L)'
;SEMCIRDRLMTYEWGYTYGPPMAVAPLPQVRSIVDYAVTEIPVNKINLGIPNYGYDWTLPFVRGTSKAQNIGNVEAVQIAIAHGAEIKFDPVAQSPFFTYVQDGLTHEVWFEDVRSIHGKFGLVREYGLRGMSYWQIMRLFRANWLLQEGEFFLT
;
A
#
# COMPACT_ATOMS: atom_id res chain seq x y z
N SER A 1 13.07 19.38 -28.28
CA SER A 1 12.83 19.31 -26.84
C SER A 1 12.31 17.92 -26.55
N GLU A 2 13.12 17.08 -25.94
CA GLU A 2 12.65 15.81 -25.43
C GLU A 2 11.63 16.10 -24.34
N MET A 3 10.36 15.79 -24.61
CA MET A 3 9.35 15.78 -23.56
C MET A 3 9.84 14.81 -22.49
N CYS A 4 10.04 15.29 -21.27
CA CYS A 4 10.38 14.44 -20.13
C CYS A 4 9.16 13.56 -19.77
N ILE A 5 8.93 12.50 -20.55
CA ILE A 5 7.93 11.50 -20.24
C ILE A 5 8.42 10.76 -18.98
N ARG A 6 7.56 10.75 -17.96
CA ARG A 6 7.79 10.02 -16.71
C ARG A 6 6.65 9.04 -16.53
N ASP A 7 7.01 7.79 -16.30
CA ASP A 7 6.04 6.73 -16.09
C ASP A 7 5.79 6.54 -14.59
N ARG A 8 4.51 6.44 -14.25
CA ARG A 8 4.09 6.09 -12.90
C ARG A 8 3.53 4.69 -12.92
N LEU A 9 4.17 3.79 -12.19
CA LEU A 9 3.65 2.44 -11.99
C LEU A 9 2.57 2.47 -10.92
N MET A 10 1.35 2.11 -11.29
CA MET A 10 0.23 1.97 -10.37
C MET A 10 0.29 0.60 -9.68
N THR A 11 1.28 0.39 -8.83
CA THR A 11 1.60 -0.87 -8.13
C THR A 11 0.79 -1.02 -6.85
N TYR A 12 -0.53 -0.99 -6.96
CA TYR A 12 -1.51 -1.13 -5.89
C TYR A 12 -2.82 -1.68 -6.44
N GLU A 13 -3.84 -1.88 -5.57
CA GLU A 13 -5.17 -2.43 -5.89
C GLU A 13 -5.15 -3.95 -6.18
N TRP A 14 -4.21 -4.72 -5.59
CA TRP A 14 -4.37 -6.17 -5.48
C TRP A 14 -5.48 -6.50 -4.49
N GLY A 15 -5.41 -5.99 -3.24
CA GLY A 15 -6.58 -5.85 -2.38
C GLY A 15 -7.37 -4.63 -2.81
N TYR A 16 -8.66 -4.78 -3.08
CA TYR A 16 -9.54 -3.72 -3.56
C TYR A 16 -11.00 -3.99 -3.18
N THR A 17 -11.87 -3.02 -3.44
CA THR A 17 -13.28 -3.00 -3.00
C THR A 17 -14.05 -4.28 -3.26
N TYR A 18 -13.84 -4.94 -4.39
CA TYR A 18 -14.63 -6.10 -4.82
C TYR A 18 -13.86 -7.43 -4.78
N GLY A 19 -12.59 -7.38 -4.41
CA GLY A 19 -11.73 -8.56 -4.26
C GLY A 19 -11.76 -9.14 -2.85
N PRO A 20 -11.17 -10.32 -2.65
CA PRO A 20 -11.03 -10.92 -1.33
C PRO A 20 -10.06 -10.14 -0.44
N PRO A 21 -10.13 -10.32 0.90
CA PRO A 21 -9.20 -9.71 1.83
C PRO A 21 -7.74 -10.04 1.48
N MET A 22 -6.96 -9.02 1.22
CA MET A 22 -5.51 -9.13 0.99
C MET A 22 -4.86 -7.74 1.02
N ALA A 23 -3.52 -7.71 1.10
CA ALA A 23 -2.77 -6.47 1.04
C ALA A 23 -3.07 -5.67 -0.25
N VAL A 24 -3.14 -4.36 -0.13
CA VAL A 24 -3.35 -3.44 -1.27
C VAL A 24 -2.19 -3.50 -2.26
N ALA A 25 -0.97 -3.59 -1.77
CA ALA A 25 0.24 -3.67 -2.58
C ALA A 25 1.24 -4.68 -1.97
N PRO A 26 0.98 -5.99 -2.11
CA PRO A 26 1.89 -7.01 -1.62
C PRO A 26 3.27 -6.88 -2.28
N LEU A 27 4.34 -6.88 -1.48
CA LEU A 27 5.68 -6.57 -1.98
C LEU A 27 6.18 -7.49 -3.12
N PRO A 28 5.92 -8.83 -3.10
CA PRO A 28 6.32 -9.70 -4.21
C PRO A 28 5.66 -9.32 -5.53
N GLN A 29 4.39 -8.94 -5.53
CA GLN A 29 3.65 -8.52 -6.71
C GLN A 29 4.15 -7.16 -7.21
N VAL A 30 4.41 -6.22 -6.30
CA VAL A 30 5.02 -4.93 -6.65
C VAL A 30 6.38 -5.16 -7.31
N ARG A 31 7.23 -6.01 -6.74
CA ARG A 31 8.53 -6.39 -7.30
C ARG A 31 8.41 -6.97 -8.71
N SER A 32 7.48 -7.89 -8.92
CA SER A 32 7.25 -8.51 -10.24
C SER A 32 6.90 -7.48 -11.33
N ILE A 33 6.12 -6.45 -10.98
CA ILE A 33 5.82 -5.35 -11.91
C ILE A 33 7.06 -4.50 -12.17
N VAL A 34 7.86 -4.22 -11.14
CA VAL A 34 9.11 -3.46 -11.30
C VAL A 34 10.10 -4.24 -12.16
N ASP A 35 10.27 -5.56 -11.93
CA ASP A 35 11.14 -6.45 -12.73
C ASP A 35 10.81 -6.34 -14.22
N TYR A 36 9.53 -6.38 -14.56
CA TYR A 36 9.09 -6.19 -15.95
C TYR A 36 9.31 -4.77 -16.45
N ALA A 37 8.93 -3.77 -15.66
CA ALA A 37 8.98 -2.38 -16.08
C ALA A 37 10.41 -1.91 -16.43
N VAL A 38 11.42 -2.36 -15.70
CA VAL A 38 12.82 -1.97 -15.94
C VAL A 38 13.39 -2.59 -17.21
N THR A 39 12.75 -3.60 -17.80
CA THR A 39 13.12 -4.14 -19.12
C THR A 39 12.62 -3.27 -20.28
N GLU A 40 11.55 -2.51 -20.04
CA GLU A 40 10.85 -1.73 -21.07
C GLU A 40 11.08 -0.22 -20.95
N ILE A 41 11.35 0.27 -19.74
CA ILE A 41 11.41 1.70 -19.41
C ILE A 41 12.73 2.02 -18.71
N PRO A 42 13.47 3.05 -19.12
CA PRO A 42 14.66 3.51 -18.40
C PRO A 42 14.33 3.84 -16.94
N VAL A 43 15.11 3.31 -16.01
CA VAL A 43 14.86 3.43 -14.54
C VAL A 43 14.73 4.89 -14.07
N ASN A 44 15.47 5.80 -14.69
CA ASN A 44 15.41 7.24 -14.40
C ASN A 44 14.12 7.93 -14.85
N LYS A 45 13.20 7.20 -15.49
CA LYS A 45 11.86 7.68 -15.87
C LYS A 45 10.75 7.05 -15.03
N ILE A 46 11.05 6.01 -14.24
CA ILE A 46 10.07 5.24 -13.47
C ILE A 46 9.88 5.85 -12.07
N ASN A 47 8.62 6.15 -11.73
CA ASN A 47 8.19 6.43 -10.35
C ASN A 47 7.33 5.27 -9.84
N LEU A 48 7.70 4.72 -8.68
CA LEU A 48 6.93 3.67 -8.02
C LEU A 48 5.68 4.26 -7.36
N GLY A 49 4.52 3.67 -7.65
CA GLY A 49 3.27 4.04 -6.99
C GLY A 49 3.21 3.49 -5.57
N ILE A 50 2.97 4.36 -4.60
CA ILE A 50 2.81 4.03 -3.18
C ILE A 50 1.36 4.25 -2.79
N PRO A 51 0.62 3.22 -2.32
CA PRO A 51 -0.72 3.42 -1.79
C PRO A 51 -0.66 4.07 -0.40
N ASN A 52 -1.58 4.98 -0.14
CA ASN A 52 -1.70 5.66 1.15
C ASN A 52 -3.07 5.40 1.78
N TYR A 53 -3.52 4.15 1.72
CA TYR A 53 -4.84 3.72 2.18
C TYR A 53 -4.86 2.21 2.41
N GLY A 54 -5.97 1.74 2.95
CA GLY A 54 -6.28 0.33 3.16
C GLY A 54 -7.73 0.02 2.86
N TYR A 55 -8.11 -1.20 3.17
CA TYR A 55 -9.48 -1.69 3.04
C TYR A 55 -9.91 -2.48 4.28
N ASP A 56 -11.19 -2.37 4.59
CA ASP A 56 -11.89 -3.12 5.63
C ASP A 56 -12.95 -4.02 4.98
N TRP A 57 -12.81 -5.32 5.14
CA TRP A 57 -13.76 -6.34 4.64
C TRP A 57 -14.61 -6.87 5.76
N THR A 58 -15.92 -6.93 5.55
CA THR A 58 -16.82 -7.72 6.38
C THR A 58 -16.81 -9.17 5.91
N LEU A 59 -16.59 -10.11 6.83
CA LEU A 59 -16.56 -11.53 6.54
C LEU A 59 -17.90 -12.22 6.85
N PRO A 60 -18.25 -13.34 6.14
CA PRO A 60 -17.48 -13.99 5.09
C PRO A 60 -17.49 -13.20 3.77
N PHE A 61 -16.36 -13.24 3.05
CA PHE A 61 -16.29 -12.65 1.70
C PHE A 61 -17.11 -13.48 0.71
N VAL A 62 -18.00 -12.81 -0.03
CA VAL A 62 -18.80 -13.41 -1.10
C VAL A 62 -18.53 -12.67 -2.41
N ARG A 63 -17.92 -13.37 -3.38
CA ARG A 63 -17.58 -12.80 -4.69
C ARG A 63 -18.82 -12.24 -5.38
N GLY A 64 -18.73 -11.02 -5.89
CA GLY A 64 -19.81 -10.33 -6.58
C GLY A 64 -20.83 -9.63 -5.67
N THR A 65 -20.77 -9.86 -4.35
CA THR A 65 -21.67 -9.26 -3.37
C THR A 65 -20.95 -8.40 -2.36
N SER A 66 -19.85 -8.91 -1.79
CA SER A 66 -19.07 -8.20 -0.78
C SER A 66 -18.37 -6.98 -1.37
N LYS A 67 -18.40 -5.90 -0.60
CA LYS A 67 -17.69 -4.64 -0.91
C LYS A 67 -16.86 -4.24 0.31
N ALA A 68 -15.55 -4.16 0.14
CA ALA A 68 -14.68 -3.62 1.16
C ALA A 68 -14.83 -2.09 1.24
N GLN A 69 -14.71 -1.56 2.44
CA GLN A 69 -14.68 -0.13 2.67
C GLN A 69 -13.24 0.39 2.52
N ASN A 70 -13.04 1.38 1.68
CA ASN A 70 -11.76 2.07 1.57
C ASN A 70 -11.55 2.98 2.79
N ILE A 71 -10.44 2.79 3.51
CA ILE A 71 -10.10 3.53 4.73
C ILE A 71 -8.69 4.12 4.67
N GLY A 72 -8.43 5.16 5.46
CA GLY A 72 -7.09 5.71 5.65
C GLY A 72 -6.24 4.85 6.59
N ASN A 73 -4.91 4.98 6.50
CA ASN A 73 -4.01 4.23 7.37
C ASN A 73 -4.14 4.64 8.85
N VAL A 74 -4.34 5.92 9.12
CA VAL A 74 -4.60 6.42 10.49
C VAL A 74 -5.93 5.88 11.01
N GLU A 75 -6.97 5.88 10.16
CA GLU A 75 -8.28 5.32 10.48
C GLU A 75 -8.19 3.83 10.80
N ALA A 76 -7.41 3.04 10.04
CA ALA A 76 -7.18 1.63 10.33
C ALA A 76 -6.60 1.41 11.75
N VAL A 77 -5.61 2.21 12.13
CA VAL A 77 -5.02 2.14 13.49
C VAL A 77 -6.05 2.54 14.56
N GLN A 78 -6.88 3.54 14.30
CA GLN A 78 -7.95 3.95 15.24
C GLN A 78 -8.99 2.86 15.42
N ILE A 79 -9.38 2.15 14.36
CA ILE A 79 -10.28 0.99 14.42
C ILE A 79 -9.65 -0.12 15.28
N ALA A 80 -8.36 -0.43 15.06
CA ALA A 80 -7.67 -1.45 15.86
C ALA A 80 -7.66 -1.09 17.35
N ILE A 81 -7.35 0.16 17.70
CA ILE A 81 -7.35 0.66 19.08
C ILE A 81 -8.77 0.56 19.69
N ALA A 82 -9.78 1.02 18.98
CA ALA A 82 -11.16 1.05 19.47
C ALA A 82 -11.71 -0.36 19.80
N HIS A 83 -11.25 -1.38 19.06
CA HIS A 83 -11.68 -2.76 19.24
C HIS A 83 -10.67 -3.64 19.99
N GLY A 84 -9.56 -3.07 20.48
CA GLY A 84 -8.50 -3.84 21.14
C GLY A 84 -7.86 -4.90 20.23
N ALA A 85 -7.86 -4.67 18.92
CA ALA A 85 -7.33 -5.60 17.93
C ALA A 85 -5.81 -5.49 17.83
N GLU A 86 -5.14 -6.65 17.79
CA GLU A 86 -3.70 -6.72 17.58
C GLU A 86 -3.35 -6.52 16.11
N ILE A 87 -2.57 -5.51 15.79
CA ILE A 87 -2.05 -5.30 14.43
C ILE A 87 -0.88 -6.27 14.20
N LYS A 88 -1.08 -7.21 13.28
CA LYS A 88 -0.09 -8.17 12.80
C LYS A 88 0.61 -7.64 11.55
N PHE A 89 1.69 -8.31 11.17
CA PHE A 89 2.43 -7.97 9.96
C PHE A 89 2.69 -9.25 9.16
N ASP A 90 2.20 -9.30 7.94
CA ASP A 90 2.44 -10.43 7.04
C ASP A 90 3.85 -10.33 6.45
N PRO A 91 4.72 -11.33 6.71
CA PRO A 91 6.12 -11.26 6.28
C PRO A 91 6.32 -11.46 4.77
N VAL A 92 5.34 -12.03 4.07
CA VAL A 92 5.40 -12.24 2.61
C VAL A 92 4.86 -11.00 1.88
N ALA A 93 3.65 -10.59 2.20
CA ALA A 93 3.05 -9.38 1.62
C ALA A 93 3.77 -8.11 2.07
N GLN A 94 4.51 -8.17 3.18
CA GLN A 94 5.13 -7.00 3.84
C GLN A 94 4.12 -5.90 4.11
N SER A 95 2.97 -6.29 4.68
CA SER A 95 1.87 -5.39 4.96
C SER A 95 1.23 -5.68 6.32
N PRO A 96 0.78 -4.64 7.05
CA PRO A 96 0.05 -4.79 8.29
C PRO A 96 -1.39 -5.18 8.03
N PHE A 97 -1.94 -6.00 8.95
CA PHE A 97 -3.33 -6.40 8.94
C PHE A 97 -3.81 -6.71 10.35
N PHE A 98 -5.12 -6.72 10.54
CA PHE A 98 -5.77 -7.18 11.77
C PHE A 98 -7.20 -7.64 11.50
N THR A 99 -7.77 -8.34 12.47
CA THR A 99 -9.18 -8.70 12.48
C THR A 99 -9.84 -8.12 13.72
N TYR A 100 -11.12 -7.79 13.63
CA TYR A 100 -11.95 -7.35 14.75
C TYR A 100 -13.39 -7.79 14.58
N VAL A 101 -14.20 -7.66 15.61
CA VAL A 101 -15.64 -8.00 15.57
C VAL A 101 -16.45 -6.74 15.86
N GLN A 102 -17.41 -6.46 14.99
CA GLN A 102 -18.39 -5.39 15.16
C GLN A 102 -19.78 -5.91 14.81
N ASP A 103 -20.76 -5.67 15.68
CA ASP A 103 -22.17 -6.10 15.49
C ASP A 103 -22.32 -7.61 15.20
N GLY A 104 -21.47 -8.43 15.82
CA GLY A 104 -21.45 -9.88 15.62
C GLY A 104 -20.80 -10.36 14.30
N LEU A 105 -20.28 -9.44 13.48
CA LEU A 105 -19.59 -9.76 12.23
C LEU A 105 -18.08 -9.59 12.40
N THR A 106 -17.34 -10.53 11.84
CA THR A 106 -15.88 -10.43 11.77
C THR A 106 -15.47 -9.55 10.62
N HIS A 107 -14.52 -8.68 10.87
CA HIS A 107 -13.88 -7.81 9.89
C HIS A 107 -12.41 -8.15 9.75
N GLU A 108 -11.87 -7.99 8.56
CA GLU A 108 -10.44 -8.10 8.25
C GLU A 108 -9.97 -6.83 7.55
N VAL A 109 -8.92 -6.22 8.09
CA VAL A 109 -8.38 -4.95 7.61
C VAL A 109 -6.94 -5.16 7.13
N TRP A 110 -6.66 -4.69 5.92
CA TRP A 110 -5.30 -4.58 5.38
C TRP A 110 -5.02 -3.12 5.05
N PHE A 111 -3.85 -2.63 5.42
CA PHE A 111 -3.49 -1.21 5.23
C PHE A 111 -1.98 -1.03 5.04
N GLU A 112 -1.50 0.19 5.00
CA GLU A 112 -0.08 0.50 4.90
C GLU A 112 0.41 1.17 6.19
N ASP A 113 1.62 0.82 6.62
CA ASP A 113 2.32 1.47 7.70
C ASP A 113 3.77 1.79 7.31
N VAL A 114 4.54 2.36 8.25
CA VAL A 114 5.94 2.72 8.03
C VAL A 114 6.77 1.52 7.57
N ARG A 115 6.50 0.31 8.08
CA ARG A 115 7.23 -0.92 7.73
C ARG A 115 6.97 -1.33 6.28
N SER A 116 5.69 -1.33 5.87
CA SER A 116 5.30 -1.70 4.49
C SER A 116 5.79 -0.69 3.47
N ILE A 117 5.75 0.60 3.80
CA ILE A 117 6.27 1.67 2.96
C ILE A 117 7.78 1.62 2.86
N HIS A 118 8.49 1.35 3.98
CA HIS A 118 9.95 1.15 3.97
C HIS A 118 10.37 0.03 3.01
N GLY A 119 9.63 -1.09 2.99
CA GLY A 119 9.85 -2.17 2.03
C GLY A 119 9.75 -1.70 0.58
N LYS A 120 8.76 -0.86 0.26
CA LYS A 120 8.57 -0.28 -1.08
C LYS A 120 9.66 0.74 -1.42
N PHE A 121 10.12 1.54 -0.47
CA PHE A 121 11.27 2.42 -0.63
C PHE A 121 12.55 1.62 -0.91
N GLY A 122 12.69 0.44 -0.31
CA GLY A 122 13.76 -0.51 -0.60
C GLY A 122 13.82 -0.86 -2.09
N LEU A 123 12.67 -1.10 -2.73
CA LEU A 123 12.61 -1.36 -4.18
C LEU A 123 13.08 -0.14 -5.00
N VAL A 124 12.67 1.07 -4.63
CA VAL A 124 13.12 2.29 -5.33
C VAL A 124 14.64 2.40 -5.32
N ARG A 125 15.28 2.12 -4.19
CA ARG A 125 16.75 2.14 -4.05
C ARG A 125 17.41 0.98 -4.80
N GLU A 126 16.90 -0.24 -4.62
CA GLU A 126 17.46 -1.46 -5.22
C GLU A 126 17.53 -1.38 -6.74
N TYR A 127 16.47 -0.90 -7.37
CA TYR A 127 16.38 -0.78 -8.84
C TYR A 127 16.90 0.56 -9.39
N GLY A 128 17.27 1.50 -8.52
CA GLY A 128 17.70 2.83 -8.93
C GLY A 128 16.61 3.62 -9.65
N LEU A 129 15.35 3.44 -9.22
CA LEU A 129 14.21 4.14 -9.82
C LEU A 129 14.32 5.65 -9.58
N ARG A 130 13.67 6.44 -10.44
CA ARG A 130 13.65 7.90 -10.31
C ARG A 130 13.12 8.38 -8.96
N GLY A 131 12.10 7.70 -8.43
CA GLY A 131 11.45 8.10 -7.20
C GLY A 131 10.12 7.38 -7.00
N MET A 132 9.24 8.02 -6.27
CA MET A 132 7.93 7.49 -5.92
C MET A 132 6.81 8.50 -6.16
N SER A 133 5.59 8.01 -6.23
CA SER A 133 4.37 8.81 -6.33
C SER A 133 3.29 8.21 -5.45
N TYR A 134 2.47 9.06 -4.82
CA TYR A 134 1.45 8.59 -3.88
C TYR A 134 0.06 8.61 -4.49
N TRP A 135 -0.72 7.59 -4.14
CA TRP A 135 -2.16 7.55 -4.29
C TRP A 135 -2.78 7.22 -2.92
N GLN A 136 -3.48 8.15 -2.26
CA GLN A 136 -3.68 9.56 -2.56
C GLN A 136 -3.21 10.42 -1.39
N ILE A 137 -2.86 11.69 -1.64
CA ILE A 137 -2.37 12.62 -0.62
C ILE A 137 -3.48 13.21 0.27
N MET A 138 -4.74 13.02 -0.09
CA MET A 138 -5.90 13.50 0.67
C MET A 138 -6.05 12.84 2.05
N ARG A 139 -5.35 11.73 2.30
CA ARG A 139 -5.33 11.03 3.59
C ARG A 139 -4.01 11.32 4.29
N LEU A 140 -4.09 12.06 5.40
CA LEU A 140 -2.89 12.42 6.17
C LEU A 140 -2.24 11.18 6.77
N PHE A 141 -0.95 10.98 6.47
CA PHE A 141 -0.13 9.93 7.06
C PHE A 141 1.26 10.48 7.37
N ARG A 142 1.35 11.26 8.46
CA ARG A 142 2.56 11.97 8.86
C ARG A 142 3.79 11.07 9.00
N ALA A 143 3.62 9.86 9.51
CA ALA A 143 4.73 8.91 9.69
C ALA A 143 5.42 8.57 8.36
N ASN A 144 4.68 8.49 7.26
CA ASN A 144 5.24 8.28 5.93
C ASN A 144 6.14 9.45 5.49
N TRP A 145 5.70 10.68 5.71
CA TRP A 145 6.50 11.87 5.35
C TRP A 145 7.79 11.95 6.12
N LEU A 146 7.77 11.63 7.43
CA LEU A 146 8.98 11.57 8.26
C LEU A 146 9.95 10.47 7.80
N LEU A 147 9.43 9.30 7.40
CA LEU A 147 10.23 8.22 6.83
C LEU A 147 10.90 8.67 5.52
N GLN A 148 10.13 9.30 4.64
CA GLN A 148 10.62 9.78 3.35
C GLN A 148 11.72 10.83 3.50
N GLU A 149 11.55 11.79 4.42
CA GLU A 149 12.58 12.81 4.73
C GLU A 149 13.87 12.19 5.25
N GLY A 150 13.77 11.10 6.03
CA GLY A 150 14.92 10.39 6.57
C GLY A 150 15.68 9.55 5.55
N GLU A 151 15.04 9.13 4.45
CA GLU A 151 15.60 8.20 3.49
C GLU A 151 15.98 8.80 2.13
N PHE A 152 15.38 9.93 1.76
CA PHE A 152 15.56 10.54 0.44
C PHE A 152 15.82 12.04 0.55
N PHE A 153 16.67 12.53 -0.37
CA PHE A 153 16.78 13.97 -0.60
C PHE A 153 15.56 14.42 -1.43
N LEU A 154 14.75 15.29 -0.84
CA LEU A 154 13.59 15.88 -1.52
C LEU A 154 14.06 17.07 -2.36
N THR A 155 13.90 16.99 -3.66
CA THR A 155 14.21 18.07 -4.62
C THR A 155 12.94 18.61 -5.25
#